data_4c5acf8a04473bffabf97599ada35737
#
_entry.id   4c5acf8a04473bffabf97599ada35737
#
_cell.length_a   1.000
_cell.length_b   1.000
_cell.length_c   1.000
_cell.angle_alpha   90.00
_cell.angle_beta   90.00
_cell.angle_gamma   90.00
#
_symmetry.space_group_name_H-M   'P 1'
#
loop_
_entity.id
_entity.type
_entity.pdbx_description
1 polymer ?
#
loop_
_entity_poly.entity_id
_entity_poly.type
_entity_poly.pdbx_seq_one_letter_code
_entity_poly.pdbx_strand_id
1 'polypeptide(L)'
;MAIRWLFFDLGSTLVDESLAYENRVKTLLAGSELDYQETWERLIEDYKNGLRGDLALAERLNKPLPKWTFQDEHLYPEVQSVLDCLSTQYHLGLIANQLSGLEERLVNFGIAQYFQVVISSAEIGFEKPALGIFQKALGMADCLPEQAVMIGDRLDNDIKPAKRLGMKTVCVMREFDQYCPVTSENEQADATLSCLTELVDFLSDWEEK
;
A
#
# COMPACT_ATOMS: atom_id res chain seq x y z
N MET A 1 10.48 -4.87 -22.62
CA MET A 1 9.11 -4.55 -23.10
C MET A 1 8.71 -3.22 -22.46
N ALA A 2 7.94 -2.40 -23.18
CA ALA A 2 7.46 -1.14 -22.62
C ALA A 2 6.43 -1.37 -21.50
N ILE A 3 6.50 -0.59 -20.45
CA ILE A 3 5.50 -0.56 -19.38
C ILE A 3 4.19 0.03 -19.93
N ARG A 4 3.08 -0.57 -19.58
CA ARG A 4 1.73 -0.14 -20.01
C ARG A 4 0.81 0.11 -18.83
N TRP A 5 0.99 -0.61 -17.72
CA TRP A 5 0.15 -0.58 -16.56
C TRP A 5 0.91 -0.25 -15.29
N LEU A 6 0.32 0.63 -14.49
CA LEU A 6 0.76 0.91 -13.12
C LEU A 6 -0.34 0.47 -12.16
N PHE A 7 -0.05 -0.50 -11.33
CA PHE A 7 -0.96 -0.96 -10.27
C PHE A 7 -0.52 -0.40 -8.93
N PHE A 8 -1.43 0.26 -8.25
CA PHE A 8 -1.18 0.86 -6.94
C PHE A 8 -1.84 0.05 -5.83
N ASP A 9 -1.19 0.00 -4.67
CA ASP A 9 -1.89 -0.20 -3.41
C ASP A 9 -2.62 1.09 -3.01
N LEU A 10 -3.48 1.02 -1.99
CA LEU A 10 -4.26 2.17 -1.53
C LEU A 10 -3.71 2.75 -0.22
N GLY A 11 -3.81 1.97 0.87
CA GLY A 11 -3.42 2.42 2.22
C GLY A 11 -1.93 2.64 2.32
N SER A 12 -1.50 3.69 3.00
CA SER A 12 -0.08 4.07 3.14
C SER A 12 0.70 4.21 1.82
N THR A 13 0.02 4.11 0.67
CA THR A 13 0.58 4.36 -0.68
C THR A 13 -0.03 5.61 -1.31
N LEU A 14 -1.34 5.64 -1.48
CA LEU A 14 -2.12 6.78 -1.97
C LEU A 14 -2.83 7.51 -0.83
N VAL A 15 -3.17 6.81 0.24
CA VAL A 15 -3.93 7.28 1.38
C VAL A 15 -3.05 7.32 2.62
N ASP A 16 -2.99 8.47 3.27
CA ASP A 16 -2.38 8.68 4.57
C ASP A 16 -3.30 8.09 5.65
N GLU A 17 -2.82 7.07 6.33
CA GLU A 17 -3.50 6.33 7.39
C GLU A 17 -2.96 6.68 8.78
N SER A 18 -2.04 7.65 8.91
CA SER A 18 -1.34 7.97 10.15
C SER A 18 -2.29 8.33 11.29
N LEU A 19 -3.31 9.15 11.01
CA LEU A 19 -4.32 9.54 12.01
C LEU A 19 -5.18 8.35 12.46
N ALA A 20 -5.52 7.45 11.54
CA ALA A 20 -6.27 6.23 11.86
C ALA A 20 -5.45 5.30 12.77
N TYR A 21 -4.15 5.15 12.50
CA TYR A 21 -3.22 4.44 13.38
C TYR A 21 -3.11 5.09 14.76
N GLU A 22 -2.91 6.42 14.82
CA GLU A 22 -2.87 7.15 16.08
C GLU A 22 -4.13 6.93 16.93
N ASN A 23 -5.30 7.07 16.34
CA ASN A 23 -6.57 6.91 17.02
C ASN A 23 -6.79 5.47 17.51
N ARG A 24 -6.34 4.49 16.70
CA ARG A 24 -6.36 3.08 17.11
C ARG A 24 -5.48 2.83 18.33
N VAL A 25 -4.25 3.36 18.34
CA VAL A 25 -3.32 3.25 19.49
C VAL A 25 -3.88 3.94 20.72
N LYS A 26 -4.38 5.18 20.59
CA LYS A 26 -5.04 5.91 21.69
C LYS A 26 -6.22 5.12 22.27
N THR A 27 -7.02 4.49 21.42
CA THR A 27 -8.14 3.63 21.84
C THR A 27 -7.67 2.39 22.60
N LEU A 28 -6.60 1.74 22.16
CA LEU A 28 -6.01 0.61 22.86
C LEU A 28 -5.46 1.02 24.23
N LEU A 29 -4.84 2.19 24.34
CA LEU A 29 -4.27 2.71 25.57
C LEU A 29 -5.31 3.21 26.56
N ALA A 30 -6.55 3.45 26.15
CA ALA A 30 -7.60 3.94 27.04
C ALA A 30 -7.76 3.04 28.26
N GLY A 31 -7.62 3.62 29.48
CA GLY A 31 -7.68 2.90 30.76
C GLY A 31 -6.44 2.07 31.08
N SER A 32 -5.33 2.24 30.37
CA SER A 32 -4.02 1.72 30.76
C SER A 32 -3.16 2.83 31.37
N GLU A 33 -2.09 2.44 32.08
CA GLU A 33 -1.08 3.37 32.62
C GLU A 33 0.11 3.56 31.67
N LEU A 34 0.06 2.97 30.46
CA LEU A 34 1.15 3.05 29.49
C LEU A 34 1.22 4.44 28.87
N ASP A 35 2.44 4.95 28.76
CA ASP A 35 2.71 6.20 28.05
C ASP A 35 2.54 6.03 26.55
N TYR A 36 1.96 7.04 25.89
CA TYR A 36 1.72 7.03 24.46
C TYR A 36 3.03 7.01 23.66
N GLN A 37 3.99 7.85 24.02
CA GLN A 37 5.26 7.98 23.29
C GLN A 37 6.09 6.69 23.38
N GLU A 38 6.22 6.14 24.58
CA GLU A 38 6.91 4.87 24.80
C GLU A 38 6.24 3.71 24.02
N THR A 39 4.90 3.72 24.00
CA THR A 39 4.14 2.72 23.22
C THR A 39 4.37 2.88 21.73
N TRP A 40 4.39 4.11 21.22
CA TRP A 40 4.64 4.38 19.80
C TRP A 40 6.04 3.93 19.37
N GLU A 41 7.04 4.23 20.17
CA GLU A 41 8.42 3.74 19.94
C GLU A 41 8.47 2.21 19.92
N ARG A 42 7.71 1.57 20.80
CA ARG A 42 7.60 0.12 20.82
C ARG A 42 6.89 -0.44 19.57
N LEU A 43 5.86 0.22 19.05
CA LEU A 43 5.25 -0.16 17.79
C LEU A 43 6.26 -0.13 16.64
N ILE A 44 7.04 0.94 16.54
CA ILE A 44 8.11 1.04 15.53
C ILE A 44 9.08 -0.14 15.65
N GLU A 45 9.47 -0.49 16.88
CA GLU A 45 10.36 -1.64 17.10
C GLU A 45 9.71 -2.98 16.72
N ASP A 46 8.42 -3.14 16.97
CA ASP A 46 7.67 -4.31 16.53
C ASP A 46 7.68 -4.43 14.98
N TYR A 47 7.45 -3.31 14.25
CA TYR A 47 7.55 -3.29 12.78
C TYR A 47 8.95 -3.60 12.27
N LYS A 48 10.01 -3.08 12.89
CA LYS A 48 11.41 -3.45 12.57
C LYS A 48 11.69 -4.94 12.72
N ASN A 49 10.96 -5.60 13.60
CA ASN A 49 11.05 -7.04 13.81
C ASN A 49 10.04 -7.85 12.96
N GLY A 50 9.38 -7.21 11.99
CA GLY A 50 8.43 -7.85 11.08
C GLY A 50 7.08 -8.19 11.72
N LEU A 51 6.74 -7.57 12.86
CA LEU A 51 5.47 -7.74 13.53
C LEU A 51 4.52 -6.59 13.18
N ARG A 52 3.22 -6.87 13.18
CA ARG A 52 2.21 -5.82 13.13
C ARG A 52 2.04 -5.21 14.52
N GLY A 53 2.59 -4.01 14.71
CA GLY A 53 2.68 -3.36 16.03
C GLY A 53 1.31 -3.12 16.68
N ASP A 54 0.29 -2.74 15.89
CA ASP A 54 -1.07 -2.53 16.40
C ASP A 54 -1.72 -3.84 16.93
N LEU A 55 -1.51 -4.95 16.23
CA LEU A 55 -1.96 -6.28 16.68
C LEU A 55 -1.18 -6.72 17.92
N ALA A 56 0.15 -6.60 17.90
CA ALA A 56 1.01 -6.95 19.02
C ALA A 56 0.64 -6.15 20.28
N LEU A 57 0.31 -4.87 20.13
CA LEU A 57 -0.17 -4.04 21.24
C LEU A 57 -1.51 -4.53 21.78
N ALA A 58 -2.47 -4.82 20.90
CA ALA A 58 -3.79 -5.33 21.29
C ALA A 58 -3.66 -6.64 22.09
N GLU A 59 -2.81 -7.56 21.63
CA GLU A 59 -2.51 -8.82 22.31
C GLU A 59 -1.86 -8.58 23.70
N ARG A 60 -0.84 -7.72 23.79
CA ARG A 60 -0.19 -7.38 25.05
C ARG A 60 -1.16 -6.82 26.09
N LEU A 61 -2.13 -6.03 25.63
CA LEU A 61 -3.16 -5.44 26.50
C LEU A 61 -4.36 -6.38 26.74
N ASN A 62 -4.38 -7.53 26.11
CA ASN A 62 -5.54 -8.45 26.11
C ASN A 62 -6.84 -7.72 25.73
N LYS A 63 -6.77 -6.87 24.71
CA LYS A 63 -7.90 -6.10 24.18
C LYS A 63 -8.19 -6.50 22.74
N PRO A 64 -9.45 -6.41 22.28
CA PRO A 64 -9.76 -6.55 20.87
C PRO A 64 -9.13 -5.40 20.07
N LEU A 65 -8.66 -5.70 18.86
CA LEU A 65 -8.18 -4.64 17.97
C LEU A 65 -9.37 -3.71 17.63
N PRO A 66 -9.24 -2.38 17.86
CA PRO A 66 -10.29 -1.44 17.50
C PRO A 66 -10.57 -1.44 16.00
N LYS A 67 -11.83 -1.21 15.61
CA LYS A 67 -12.20 -1.09 14.21
C LYS A 67 -11.43 0.05 13.55
N TRP A 68 -11.15 -0.14 12.28
CA TRP A 68 -10.52 0.90 11.47
C TRP A 68 -11.47 2.07 11.21
N THR A 69 -10.95 3.30 11.36
CA THR A 69 -11.71 4.54 11.20
C THR A 69 -11.39 5.18 9.85
N PHE A 70 -12.12 4.80 8.81
CA PHE A 70 -11.96 5.36 7.45
C PHE A 70 -12.13 6.88 7.35
N GLN A 71 -12.77 7.50 8.35
CA GLN A 71 -12.95 8.95 8.42
C GLN A 71 -11.67 9.72 8.75
N ASP A 72 -10.67 9.02 9.27
CA ASP A 72 -9.37 9.58 9.64
C ASP A 72 -8.34 9.44 8.50
N GLU A 73 -8.76 8.92 7.34
CA GLU A 73 -7.92 8.73 6.18
C GLU A 73 -8.00 9.94 5.23
N HIS A 74 -6.87 10.30 4.66
CA HIS A 74 -6.77 11.37 3.68
C HIS A 74 -5.86 10.96 2.53
N LEU A 75 -6.05 11.52 1.33
CA LEU A 75 -5.05 11.39 0.28
C LEU A 75 -3.76 12.11 0.69
N TYR A 76 -2.62 11.54 0.36
CA TYR A 76 -1.39 12.31 0.40
C TYR A 76 -1.50 13.50 -0.58
N PRO A 77 -0.92 14.67 -0.23
CA PRO A 77 -1.15 15.91 -0.99
C PRO A 77 -0.79 15.84 -2.46
N GLU A 78 0.20 15.02 -2.81
CA GLU A 78 0.70 14.88 -4.18
C GLU A 78 -0.08 13.90 -5.05
N VAL A 79 -0.91 13.02 -4.47
CA VAL A 79 -1.53 11.89 -5.17
C VAL A 79 -2.29 12.33 -6.41
N GLN A 80 -3.14 13.34 -6.28
CA GLN A 80 -3.99 13.76 -7.39
C GLN A 80 -3.17 14.26 -8.58
N SER A 81 -2.15 15.07 -8.33
CA SER A 81 -1.27 15.60 -9.39
C SER A 81 -0.42 14.51 -10.03
N VAL A 82 0.02 13.51 -9.26
CA VAL A 82 0.78 12.38 -9.79
C VAL A 82 -0.12 11.48 -10.65
N LEU A 83 -1.33 11.15 -10.19
CA LEU A 83 -2.28 10.36 -10.98
C LEU A 83 -2.71 11.09 -12.26
N ASP A 84 -2.93 12.41 -12.22
CA ASP A 84 -3.18 13.24 -13.40
C ASP A 84 -2.06 13.08 -14.44
N CYS A 85 -0.82 13.22 -14.01
CA CYS A 85 0.34 13.08 -14.88
C CYS A 85 0.45 11.66 -15.47
N LEU A 86 0.45 10.64 -14.62
CA LEU A 86 0.69 9.25 -15.03
C LEU A 86 -0.44 8.69 -15.92
N SER A 87 -1.69 9.08 -15.70
CA SER A 87 -2.84 8.63 -16.50
C SER A 87 -2.80 9.09 -17.96
N THR A 88 -1.95 10.05 -18.30
CA THR A 88 -1.74 10.51 -19.69
C THR A 88 -0.90 9.54 -20.52
N GLN A 89 -0.09 8.69 -19.85
CA GLN A 89 0.89 7.81 -20.50
C GLN A 89 0.63 6.32 -20.20
N TYR A 90 0.08 6.02 -19.04
CA TYR A 90 -0.13 4.66 -18.54
C TYR A 90 -1.60 4.38 -18.24
N HIS A 91 -1.99 3.12 -18.36
CA HIS A 91 -3.21 2.64 -17.73
C HIS A 91 -2.97 2.46 -16.22
N LEU A 92 -3.93 2.88 -15.41
CA LEU A 92 -3.81 2.77 -13.96
C LEU A 92 -4.79 1.73 -13.42
N GLY A 93 -4.31 0.93 -12.49
CA GLY A 93 -5.10 -0.05 -11.75
C GLY A 93 -4.85 0.05 -10.24
N LEU A 94 -5.75 -0.53 -9.46
CA LEU A 94 -5.65 -0.62 -8.02
C LEU A 94 -5.76 -2.07 -7.57
N ILE A 95 -4.87 -2.51 -6.67
CA ILE A 95 -4.89 -3.83 -6.04
C ILE A 95 -4.80 -3.63 -4.53
N ALA A 96 -5.91 -3.74 -3.80
CA ALA A 96 -5.98 -3.39 -2.40
C ALA A 96 -6.61 -4.48 -1.53
N ASN A 97 -6.00 -4.70 -0.34
CA ASN A 97 -6.61 -5.50 0.72
C ASN A 97 -7.62 -4.64 1.47
N GLN A 98 -8.87 -4.61 0.99
CA GLN A 98 -9.89 -3.72 1.49
C GLN A 98 -11.21 -4.44 1.73
N LEU A 99 -12.02 -3.88 2.63
CA LEU A 99 -13.40 -4.27 2.81
C LEU A 99 -14.25 -3.85 1.60
N SER A 100 -15.47 -4.36 1.51
CA SER A 100 -16.43 -3.95 0.48
C SER A 100 -16.65 -2.43 0.49
N GLY A 101 -16.91 -1.85 -0.69
CA GLY A 101 -17.14 -0.40 -0.85
C GLY A 101 -15.89 0.38 -1.26
N LEU A 102 -14.87 -0.31 -1.78
CA LEU A 102 -13.64 0.35 -2.27
C LEU A 102 -13.95 1.40 -3.35
N GLU A 103 -14.80 1.10 -4.32
CA GLU A 103 -15.15 2.04 -5.39
C GLU A 103 -15.78 3.34 -4.85
N GLU A 104 -16.70 3.23 -3.87
CA GLU A 104 -17.30 4.40 -3.22
C GLU A 104 -16.24 5.25 -2.50
N ARG A 105 -15.26 4.61 -1.85
CA ARG A 105 -14.14 5.33 -1.21
C ARG A 105 -13.30 6.07 -2.25
N LEU A 106 -12.99 5.45 -3.39
CA LEU A 106 -12.24 6.12 -4.47
C LEU A 106 -13.01 7.33 -5.03
N VAL A 107 -14.34 7.23 -5.13
CA VAL A 107 -15.20 8.37 -5.52
C VAL A 107 -15.13 9.48 -4.47
N ASN A 108 -15.23 9.15 -3.19
CA ASN A 108 -15.14 10.11 -2.09
C ASN A 108 -13.77 10.80 -2.03
N PHE A 109 -12.69 10.11 -2.37
CA PHE A 109 -11.36 10.69 -2.51
C PHE A 109 -11.18 11.50 -3.81
N GLY A 110 -12.11 11.41 -4.77
CA GLY A 110 -12.03 12.12 -6.06
C GLY A 110 -10.97 11.53 -7.00
N ILE A 111 -10.64 10.24 -6.87
CA ILE A 111 -9.62 9.56 -7.68
C ILE A 111 -10.13 8.37 -8.48
N ALA A 112 -11.42 8.02 -8.38
CA ALA A 112 -12.00 6.86 -9.07
C ALA A 112 -11.81 6.89 -10.58
N GLN A 113 -11.84 8.09 -11.20
CA GLN A 113 -11.74 8.29 -12.65
C GLN A 113 -10.38 7.89 -13.24
N TYR A 114 -9.34 7.74 -12.44
CA TYR A 114 -8.01 7.38 -12.92
C TYR A 114 -7.85 5.87 -13.17
N PHE A 115 -8.63 5.03 -12.50
CA PHE A 115 -8.41 3.58 -12.48
C PHE A 115 -9.34 2.85 -13.44
N GLN A 116 -8.77 2.12 -14.41
CA GLN A 116 -9.49 1.25 -15.33
C GLN A 116 -9.71 -0.15 -14.76
N VAL A 117 -8.87 -0.58 -13.81
CA VAL A 117 -8.98 -1.85 -13.09
C VAL A 117 -8.92 -1.57 -11.61
N VAL A 118 -9.93 -1.99 -10.85
CA VAL A 118 -9.99 -1.89 -9.40
C VAL A 118 -10.22 -3.28 -8.83
N ILE A 119 -9.31 -3.75 -7.98
CA ILE A 119 -9.38 -5.06 -7.34
C ILE A 119 -9.40 -4.89 -5.82
N SER A 120 -10.50 -5.30 -5.21
CA SER A 120 -10.66 -5.41 -3.76
C SER A 120 -10.59 -6.86 -3.32
N SER A 121 -9.81 -7.16 -2.26
CA SER A 121 -9.73 -8.51 -1.71
C SER A 121 -11.09 -9.06 -1.26
N ALA A 122 -11.95 -8.20 -0.69
CA ALA A 122 -13.28 -8.59 -0.23
C ALA A 122 -14.21 -9.05 -1.36
N GLU A 123 -14.01 -8.55 -2.59
CA GLU A 123 -14.87 -8.85 -3.73
C GLU A 123 -14.45 -10.11 -4.47
N ILE A 124 -13.15 -10.41 -4.46
CA ILE A 124 -12.62 -11.55 -5.23
C ILE A 124 -12.24 -12.76 -4.37
N GLY A 125 -12.26 -12.63 -3.04
CA GLY A 125 -11.94 -13.71 -2.11
C GLY A 125 -10.45 -14.07 -2.01
N PHE A 126 -9.57 -13.27 -2.58
CA PHE A 126 -8.12 -13.36 -2.43
C PHE A 126 -7.59 -12.07 -1.86
N GLU A 127 -6.65 -12.15 -0.93
CA GLU A 127 -5.93 -11.00 -0.38
C GLU A 127 -4.44 -11.09 -0.67
N LYS A 128 -3.76 -9.95 -0.78
CA LYS A 128 -2.30 -9.91 -0.81
C LYS A 128 -1.75 -10.50 0.50
N PRO A 129 -0.71 -11.35 0.47
CA PRO A 129 0.22 -11.60 -0.64
C PRO A 129 -0.14 -12.79 -1.56
N ALA A 130 -1.37 -13.30 -1.56
CA ALA A 130 -1.74 -14.38 -2.47
C ALA A 130 -1.61 -13.94 -3.93
N LEU A 131 -0.94 -14.75 -4.76
CA LEU A 131 -0.70 -14.40 -6.17
C LEU A 131 -2.01 -14.24 -6.98
N GLY A 132 -3.09 -14.88 -6.54
CA GLY A 132 -4.39 -14.84 -7.23
C GLY A 132 -4.96 -13.43 -7.41
N ILE A 133 -4.73 -12.51 -6.46
CA ILE A 133 -5.22 -11.13 -6.58
C ILE A 133 -4.51 -10.37 -7.71
N PHE A 134 -3.19 -10.53 -7.84
CA PHE A 134 -2.38 -9.93 -8.90
C PHE A 134 -2.71 -10.55 -10.26
N GLN A 135 -2.83 -11.89 -10.34
CA GLN A 135 -3.21 -12.59 -11.56
C GLN A 135 -4.59 -12.14 -12.05
N LYS A 136 -5.54 -11.91 -11.14
CA LYS A 136 -6.86 -11.38 -11.49
C LYS A 136 -6.75 -9.97 -12.06
N ALA A 137 -5.94 -9.10 -11.47
CA ALA A 137 -5.71 -7.74 -11.96
C ALA A 137 -5.07 -7.74 -13.36
N LEU A 138 -4.00 -8.53 -13.56
CA LEU A 138 -3.33 -8.67 -14.85
C LEU A 138 -4.28 -9.24 -15.91
N GLY A 139 -5.11 -10.22 -15.55
CA GLY A 139 -6.12 -10.79 -16.48
C GLY A 139 -7.21 -9.80 -16.87
N MET A 140 -7.67 -8.93 -15.96
CA MET A 140 -8.63 -7.87 -16.27
C MET A 140 -8.01 -6.75 -17.13
N ALA A 141 -6.72 -6.50 -16.94
CA ALA A 141 -5.95 -5.51 -17.69
C ALA A 141 -5.53 -6.01 -19.10
N ASP A 142 -5.72 -7.28 -19.40
CA ASP A 142 -5.15 -7.94 -20.58
C ASP A 142 -3.66 -7.60 -20.76
N CYS A 143 -2.89 -7.81 -19.70
CA CYS A 143 -1.52 -7.34 -19.55
C CYS A 143 -0.59 -8.47 -19.09
N LEU A 144 0.58 -8.55 -19.73
CA LEU A 144 1.65 -9.44 -19.26
C LEU A 144 2.32 -8.83 -18.02
N PRO A 145 2.80 -9.66 -17.07
CA PRO A 145 3.46 -9.16 -15.86
C PRO A 145 4.61 -8.18 -16.16
N GLU A 146 5.42 -8.47 -17.19
CA GLU A 146 6.58 -7.64 -17.57
C GLU A 146 6.21 -6.27 -18.14
N GLN A 147 4.92 -6.05 -18.41
CA GLN A 147 4.37 -4.77 -18.88
C GLN A 147 3.73 -3.97 -17.74
N ALA A 148 3.80 -4.49 -16.53
CA ALA A 148 3.15 -3.92 -15.35
C ALA A 148 4.16 -3.59 -14.25
N VAL A 149 3.88 -2.51 -13.53
CA VAL A 149 4.58 -2.12 -12.30
C VAL A 149 3.60 -2.21 -11.15
N MET A 150 3.99 -2.84 -10.05
CA MET A 150 3.29 -2.75 -8.77
C MET A 150 3.94 -1.65 -7.92
N ILE A 151 3.14 -0.71 -7.46
CA ILE A 151 3.54 0.38 -6.59
C ILE A 151 2.83 0.19 -5.24
N GLY A 152 3.58 0.06 -4.17
CA GLY A 152 3.03 -0.16 -2.83
C GLY A 152 4.05 0.15 -1.75
N ASP A 153 3.63 0.15 -0.49
CA ASP A 153 4.48 0.44 0.66
C ASP A 153 5.02 -0.84 1.33
N ARG A 154 4.33 -1.98 1.13
CA ARG A 154 4.63 -3.23 1.83
C ARG A 154 5.44 -4.20 1.01
N LEU A 155 6.65 -4.53 1.51
CA LEU A 155 7.53 -5.53 0.89
C LEU A 155 6.90 -6.92 0.84
N ASP A 156 6.21 -7.34 1.88
CA ASP A 156 5.61 -8.68 1.99
C ASP A 156 4.32 -8.82 1.18
N ASN A 157 3.49 -7.78 1.13
CA ASN A 157 2.17 -7.82 0.51
C ASN A 157 2.18 -7.38 -0.95
N ASP A 158 3.00 -6.39 -1.32
CA ASP A 158 2.98 -5.78 -2.64
C ASP A 158 4.17 -6.23 -3.49
N ILE A 159 5.38 -6.06 -2.96
CA ILE A 159 6.61 -6.19 -3.73
C ILE A 159 6.97 -7.64 -4.01
N LYS A 160 7.12 -8.47 -2.98
CA LYS A 160 7.47 -9.89 -3.14
C LYS A 160 6.54 -10.67 -4.06
N PRO A 161 5.19 -10.62 -3.87
CA PRO A 161 4.29 -11.38 -4.73
C PRO A 161 4.27 -10.86 -6.17
N ALA A 162 4.35 -9.55 -6.40
CA ALA A 162 4.42 -8.97 -7.73
C ALA A 162 5.70 -9.41 -8.48
N LYS A 163 6.86 -9.35 -7.81
CA LYS A 163 8.13 -9.86 -8.38
C LYS A 163 8.08 -11.34 -8.74
N ARG A 164 7.43 -12.17 -7.91
CA ARG A 164 7.26 -13.60 -8.21
C ARG A 164 6.48 -13.86 -9.49
N LEU A 165 5.62 -12.94 -9.89
CA LEU A 165 4.87 -13.01 -11.15
C LEU A 165 5.62 -12.41 -12.33
N GLY A 166 6.75 -11.73 -12.11
CA GLY A 166 7.52 -11.05 -13.15
C GLY A 166 7.12 -9.60 -13.38
N MET A 167 6.28 -9.03 -12.52
CA MET A 167 6.00 -7.59 -12.53
C MET A 167 7.25 -6.81 -12.09
N LYS A 168 7.37 -5.59 -12.58
CA LYS A 168 8.27 -4.60 -11.99
C LYS A 168 7.67 -4.06 -10.69
N THR A 169 8.52 -3.51 -9.81
CA THR A 169 8.09 -3.12 -8.47
C THR A 169 8.72 -1.82 -8.01
N VAL A 170 7.91 -0.96 -7.42
CA VAL A 170 8.33 0.28 -6.78
C VAL A 170 7.79 0.30 -5.35
N CYS A 171 8.68 0.42 -4.38
CA CYS A 171 8.31 0.57 -2.97
C CYS A 171 8.29 2.05 -2.60
N VAL A 172 7.19 2.52 -2.02
CA VAL A 172 7.08 3.88 -1.46
C VAL A 172 7.21 3.77 0.05
N MET A 173 8.28 4.36 0.61
CA MET A 173 8.61 4.24 2.04
C MET A 173 7.75 5.20 2.86
N ARG A 174 6.69 4.68 3.48
CA ARG A 174 5.76 5.48 4.27
C ARG A 174 5.35 4.77 5.55
N GLU A 175 4.78 5.51 6.47
CA GLU A 175 4.20 5.02 7.73
C GLU A 175 5.14 4.06 8.47
N PHE A 176 4.59 2.98 9.00
CA PHE A 176 5.35 1.96 9.71
C PHE A 176 6.13 1.02 8.80
N ASP A 177 5.67 0.81 7.57
CA ASP A 177 6.28 -0.14 6.64
C ASP A 177 7.68 0.30 6.18
N GLN A 178 8.01 1.62 6.28
CA GLN A 178 9.38 2.12 6.09
C GLN A 178 10.40 1.48 7.08
N TYR A 179 9.93 0.94 8.19
CA TYR A 179 10.79 0.29 9.18
C TYR A 179 10.94 -1.22 8.97
N CYS A 180 10.15 -1.81 8.06
CA CYS A 180 10.21 -3.24 7.79
C CYS A 180 11.54 -3.63 7.13
N PRO A 181 12.26 -4.64 7.65
CA PRO A 181 13.56 -5.02 7.11
C PRO A 181 13.44 -5.70 5.74
N VAL A 182 14.32 -5.34 4.83
CA VAL A 182 14.57 -6.13 3.60
C VAL A 182 15.43 -7.33 4.01
N THR A 183 14.87 -8.54 3.94
CA THR A 183 15.55 -9.75 4.44
C THR A 183 16.38 -10.47 3.38
N SER A 184 16.16 -10.18 2.09
CA SER A 184 16.94 -10.75 0.97
C SER A 184 16.89 -9.86 -0.27
N GLU A 185 17.87 -10.01 -1.19
CA GLU A 185 17.89 -9.29 -2.48
C GLU A 185 16.65 -9.57 -3.34
N ASN A 186 16.08 -10.78 -3.25
CA ASN A 186 14.87 -11.14 -4.00
C ASN A 186 13.60 -10.44 -3.46
N GLU A 187 13.68 -9.80 -2.32
CA GLU A 187 12.58 -9.06 -1.68
C GLU A 187 12.71 -7.55 -1.91
N GLN A 188 13.86 -7.12 -2.42
CA GLN A 188 14.10 -5.72 -2.71
C GLN A 188 13.27 -5.28 -3.93
N ALA A 189 12.60 -4.14 -3.84
CA ALA A 189 11.93 -3.52 -4.98
C ALA A 189 12.94 -3.12 -6.05
N ASP A 190 12.49 -3.00 -7.30
CA ASP A 190 13.34 -2.50 -8.39
C ASP A 190 13.70 -1.03 -8.19
N ALA A 191 12.82 -0.28 -7.49
CA ALA A 191 13.10 1.05 -6.97
C ALA A 191 12.44 1.26 -5.61
N THR A 192 13.04 2.15 -4.80
CA THR A 192 12.49 2.60 -3.52
C THR A 192 12.46 4.12 -3.51
N LEU A 193 11.28 4.68 -3.26
CA LEU A 193 11.00 6.11 -3.29
C LEU A 193 10.56 6.58 -1.91
N SER A 194 10.86 7.84 -1.59
CA SER A 194 10.42 8.47 -0.33
C SER A 194 9.06 9.16 -0.44
N CYS A 195 8.66 9.51 -1.67
CA CYS A 195 7.34 10.05 -1.95
C CYS A 195 6.88 9.70 -3.37
N LEU A 196 5.58 9.84 -3.62
CA LEU A 196 5.01 9.42 -4.90
C LEU A 196 5.39 10.37 -6.06
N THR A 197 5.79 11.61 -5.79
CA THR A 197 6.26 12.54 -6.83
C THR A 197 7.48 12.03 -7.56
N GLU A 198 8.38 11.32 -6.88
CA GLU A 198 9.59 10.73 -7.47
C GLU A 198 9.28 9.66 -8.52
N LEU A 199 8.06 9.08 -8.48
CA LEU A 199 7.64 8.04 -9.42
C LEU A 199 7.59 8.55 -10.87
N VAL A 200 7.18 9.79 -11.07
CA VAL A 200 7.06 10.39 -12.42
C VAL A 200 8.44 10.46 -13.09
N ASP A 201 9.42 11.00 -12.38
CA ASP A 201 10.79 11.11 -12.88
C ASP A 201 11.44 9.74 -13.07
N PHE A 202 11.24 8.86 -12.09
CA PHE A 202 11.77 7.49 -12.13
C PHE A 202 11.27 6.71 -13.35
N LEU A 203 9.98 6.75 -13.66
CA LEU A 203 9.41 6.04 -14.81
C LEU A 203 9.93 6.60 -16.13
N SER A 204 10.10 7.91 -16.24
CA SER A 204 10.67 8.56 -17.42
C SER A 204 12.10 8.08 -17.69
N ASP A 205 12.95 8.04 -16.66
CA ASP A 205 14.33 7.56 -16.75
C ASP A 205 14.42 6.05 -17.03
N TRP A 206 13.39 5.30 -16.62
CA TRP A 206 13.38 3.84 -16.78
C TRP A 206 13.04 3.41 -18.21
N GLU A 207 12.20 4.17 -18.92
CA GLU A 207 11.84 3.89 -20.32
C GLU A 207 12.96 4.26 -21.31
N GLU A 208 13.87 5.16 -20.91
CA GLU A 208 15.00 5.56 -21.76
C GLU A 208 16.17 4.55 -21.79
N LYS A 209 16.15 3.51 -20.93
CA LYS A 209 17.17 2.47 -20.81
C LYS A 209 16.76 1.16 -21.46
#